data_4812bd13dfec36256017d5d6fc3f23bf
#
_entry.id   4812bd13dfec36256017d5d6fc3f23bf
#
_cell.length_a   1.000
_cell.length_b   1.000
_cell.length_c   1.000
_cell.angle_alpha   90.00
_cell.angle_beta   90.00
_cell.angle_gamma   90.00
#
_symmetry.space_group_name_H-M   'P 1'
#
loop_
_entity.id
_entity.type
_entity.pdbx_description
1 polymer ?
#
loop_
_entity_poly.entity_id
_entity_poly.type
_entity_poly.pdbx_seq_one_letter_code
_entity_poly.pdbx_strand_id
1 'polypeptide(L)'
;SPRRQRQMCIRDSFVCLAVTTVLTLLAMNMARGSTGRNWMAVRDMDIAAESMGVSLLRTKVQAFAISAFYCGVAGALFAFCYLKSLEPVAFDIKLSFKILFMCILGGLGTINGAFIGAAFILLFPVLLNAIGNNVFHGAIDATIISSIEQVVFGGLMIIFMIYEPLGMAKLWD
;
A
#
# COMPACT_ATOMS: atom_id res chain seq x y z
N SER A 1 -26.04 -21.47 -7.98
CA SER A 1 -26.13 -21.08 -9.39
C SER A 1 -25.08 -19.98 -9.68
N PRO A 2 -24.41 -19.97 -10.84
CA PRO A 2 -23.31 -19.04 -11.16
C PRO A 2 -23.73 -17.55 -11.10
N ARG A 3 -25.01 -17.27 -11.25
CA ARG A 3 -25.54 -15.89 -11.11
C ARG A 3 -25.42 -15.34 -9.68
N ARG A 4 -25.63 -16.16 -8.66
CA ARG A 4 -25.48 -15.72 -7.25
C ARG A 4 -24.03 -15.43 -6.89
N GLN A 5 -23.08 -16.21 -7.40
CA GLN A 5 -21.64 -15.97 -7.19
C GLN A 5 -21.17 -14.66 -7.82
N ARG A 6 -21.63 -14.35 -9.03
CA ARG A 6 -21.31 -13.06 -9.68
C ARG A 6 -21.88 -11.86 -8.92
N GLN A 7 -23.12 -11.96 -8.44
CA GLN A 7 -23.75 -10.88 -7.66
C GLN A 7 -23.05 -10.65 -6.32
N MET A 8 -22.58 -11.71 -5.63
CA MET A 8 -21.77 -11.58 -4.42
C MET A 8 -20.45 -10.86 -4.71
N CYS A 9 -19.69 -11.27 -5.72
CA CYS A 9 -18.41 -10.63 -6.07
C CYS A 9 -18.56 -9.14 -6.43
N ILE A 10 -19.61 -8.77 -7.16
CA ILE A 10 -19.87 -7.37 -7.53
C ILE A 10 -20.22 -6.56 -6.28
N ARG A 11 -21.09 -7.08 -5.41
CA ARG A 11 -21.48 -6.40 -4.17
C ARG A 11 -20.30 -6.21 -3.23
N ASP A 12 -19.47 -7.23 -3.05
CA ASP A 12 -18.26 -7.16 -2.21
C ASP A 12 -17.25 -6.12 -2.76
N SER A 13 -17.07 -6.08 -4.08
CA SER A 13 -16.21 -5.08 -4.74
C SER A 13 -16.72 -3.65 -4.51
N PHE A 14 -18.03 -3.41 -4.61
CA PHE A 14 -18.62 -2.09 -4.33
C PHE A 14 -18.45 -1.68 -2.87
N VAL A 15 -18.63 -2.60 -1.93
CA VAL A 15 -18.41 -2.34 -0.50
C VAL A 15 -16.95 -1.98 -0.24
N CYS A 16 -16.00 -2.75 -0.77
CA CYS A 16 -14.58 -2.44 -0.66
C CYS A 16 -14.24 -1.07 -1.25
N LEU A 17 -14.77 -0.75 -2.42
CA LEU A 17 -14.53 0.53 -3.07
C LEU A 17 -15.12 1.68 -2.23
N ALA A 18 -16.33 1.55 -1.73
CA ALA A 18 -16.99 2.56 -0.91
C ALA A 18 -16.21 2.81 0.39
N VAL A 19 -15.83 1.75 1.11
CA VAL A 19 -15.05 1.87 2.35
C VAL A 19 -13.68 2.50 2.08
N THR A 20 -12.98 2.06 1.05
CA THR A 20 -11.67 2.61 0.68
C THR A 20 -11.79 4.09 0.32
N THR A 21 -12.80 4.48 -0.45
CA THR A 21 -13.04 5.88 -0.81
C THR A 21 -13.32 6.75 0.42
N VAL A 22 -14.18 6.29 1.32
CA VAL A 22 -14.47 7.03 2.56
C VAL A 22 -13.22 7.19 3.41
N LEU A 23 -12.45 6.11 3.62
CA LEU A 23 -11.22 6.15 4.39
C LEU A 23 -10.17 7.07 3.76
N THR A 24 -10.05 7.05 2.43
CA THR A 24 -9.13 7.95 1.71
C THR A 24 -9.52 9.42 1.89
N LEU A 25 -10.80 9.74 1.77
CA LEU A 25 -11.29 11.11 2.00
C LEU A 25 -11.04 11.56 3.44
N LEU A 26 -11.26 10.68 4.42
CA LEU A 26 -10.95 10.95 5.82
C LEU A 26 -9.43 11.20 6.02
N ALA A 27 -8.57 10.37 5.44
CA ALA A 27 -7.12 10.54 5.50
C ALA A 27 -6.68 11.87 4.89
N MET A 28 -7.21 12.23 3.71
CA MET A 28 -6.91 13.51 3.04
C MET A 28 -7.36 14.70 3.88
N ASN A 29 -8.53 14.62 4.49
CA ASN A 29 -9.05 15.68 5.33
C ASN A 29 -8.23 15.87 6.60
N MET A 30 -7.83 14.75 7.23
CA MET A 30 -6.95 14.76 8.41
C MET A 30 -5.54 15.29 8.07
N ALA A 31 -4.97 14.89 6.94
CA ALA A 31 -3.64 15.34 6.50
C ALA A 31 -3.61 16.86 6.23
N ARG A 32 -4.68 17.41 5.70
CA ARG A 32 -4.83 18.87 5.44
C ARG A 32 -5.20 19.67 6.69
N GLY A 33 -5.70 19.01 7.73
CA GLY A 33 -6.11 19.63 8.99
C GLY A 33 -4.95 20.07 9.89
N SER A 34 -5.29 20.61 11.05
CA SER A 34 -4.31 20.99 12.09
C SER A 34 -3.51 19.77 12.59
N THR A 35 -4.16 18.61 12.67
CA THR A 35 -3.53 17.35 13.08
C THR A 35 -2.41 16.93 12.12
N GLY A 36 -2.63 17.03 10.82
CA GLY A 36 -1.62 16.71 9.80
C GLY A 36 -0.43 17.67 9.85
N ARG A 37 -0.68 18.95 10.06
CA ARG A 37 0.41 19.94 10.26
C ARG A 37 1.26 19.64 11.48
N ASN A 38 0.65 19.24 12.58
CA ASN A 38 1.37 18.84 13.78
C ASN A 38 2.24 17.59 13.54
N TRP A 39 1.74 16.63 12.77
CA TRP A 39 2.50 15.43 12.40
C TRP A 39 3.71 15.76 11.51
N MET A 40 3.54 16.67 10.55
CA MET A 40 4.65 17.12 9.71
C MET A 40 5.70 17.87 10.54
N ALA A 41 5.28 18.77 11.42
CA ALA A 41 6.19 19.50 12.30
C ALA A 41 7.02 18.57 13.21
N VAL A 42 6.37 17.54 13.79
CA VAL A 42 7.06 16.55 14.63
C VAL A 42 7.97 15.64 13.79
N ARG A 43 7.60 15.34 12.55
CA ARG A 43 8.44 14.54 11.66
C ARG A 43 9.72 15.26 11.25
N ASP A 44 9.61 16.55 10.94
CA ASP A 44 10.72 17.31 10.37
C ASP A 44 11.68 17.82 11.45
N MET A 45 11.18 18.29 12.59
CA MET A 45 11.99 18.80 13.72
C MET A 45 11.28 18.60 15.07
N ASP A 46 11.55 17.49 15.74
CA ASP A 46 10.98 17.12 17.04
C ASP A 46 11.17 18.21 18.11
N ILE A 47 12.39 18.73 18.24
CA ILE A 47 12.77 19.71 19.27
C ILE A 47 12.11 21.08 19.04
N ALA A 48 12.05 21.51 17.77
CA ALA A 48 11.41 22.76 17.42
C ALA A 48 9.89 22.71 17.63
N ALA A 49 9.25 21.57 17.30
CA ALA A 49 7.83 21.38 17.53
C ALA A 49 7.44 21.42 19.02
N GLU A 50 8.27 20.85 19.88
CA GLU A 50 8.08 20.89 21.33
C GLU A 50 8.22 22.31 21.89
N SER A 51 9.18 23.09 21.41
CA SER A 51 9.36 24.50 21.83
C SER A 51 8.19 25.39 21.41
N MET A 52 7.46 25.02 20.36
CA MET A 52 6.23 25.70 19.91
C MET A 52 4.96 25.20 20.64
N GLY A 53 5.11 24.34 21.67
CA GLY A 53 4.00 23.86 22.49
C GLY A 53 3.25 22.63 21.93
N VAL A 54 3.77 21.98 20.90
CA VAL A 54 3.20 20.73 20.37
C VAL A 54 3.63 19.57 21.29
N SER A 55 2.67 18.90 21.92
CA SER A 55 2.97 17.74 22.76
C SER A 55 3.38 16.54 21.92
N LEU A 56 4.67 16.23 21.91
CA LEU A 56 5.31 15.17 21.14
C LEU A 56 4.65 13.79 21.35
N LEU A 57 4.43 13.43 22.63
CA LEU A 57 3.83 12.16 23.01
C LEU A 57 2.41 11.99 22.44
N ARG A 58 1.55 13.00 22.62
CA ARG A 58 0.18 12.94 22.14
C ARG A 58 0.12 12.84 20.62
N THR A 59 0.94 13.61 19.93
CA THR A 59 1.01 13.61 18.46
C THR A 59 1.45 12.26 17.92
N LYS A 60 2.49 11.65 18.51
CA LYS A 60 2.95 10.31 18.12
C LYS A 60 1.89 9.23 18.41
N VAL A 61 1.29 9.24 19.59
CA VAL A 61 0.25 8.28 19.96
C VAL A 61 -0.97 8.38 19.03
N GLN A 62 -1.41 9.59 18.70
CA GLN A 62 -2.51 9.79 17.74
C GLN A 62 -2.16 9.24 16.34
N ALA A 63 -0.95 9.50 15.84
CA ALA A 63 -0.50 8.98 14.55
C ALA A 63 -0.51 7.45 14.53
N PHE A 64 0.02 6.80 15.55
CA PHE A 64 0.03 5.34 15.66
C PHE A 64 -1.36 4.76 15.81
N ALA A 65 -2.25 5.37 16.61
CA ALA A 65 -3.62 4.89 16.77
C ALA A 65 -4.41 4.93 15.46
N ILE A 66 -4.28 6.00 14.70
CA ILE A 66 -4.94 6.14 13.40
C ILE A 66 -4.34 5.15 12.40
N SER A 67 -3.03 5.03 12.33
CA SER A 67 -2.36 4.04 11.47
C SER A 67 -2.83 2.62 11.77
N ALA A 68 -2.89 2.24 13.06
CA ALA A 68 -3.36 0.92 13.48
C ALA A 68 -4.83 0.68 13.07
N PHE A 69 -5.69 1.69 13.19
CA PHE A 69 -7.06 1.62 12.74
C PHE A 69 -7.15 1.36 11.23
N TYR A 70 -6.41 2.10 10.40
CA TYR A 70 -6.37 1.89 8.95
C TYR A 70 -5.85 0.50 8.57
N CYS A 71 -4.78 0.04 9.23
CA CYS A 71 -4.25 -1.31 9.03
C CYS A 71 -5.27 -2.39 9.40
N GLY A 72 -5.99 -2.21 10.50
CA GLY A 72 -7.04 -3.14 10.92
C GLY A 72 -8.18 -3.24 9.91
N VAL A 73 -8.67 -2.11 9.42
CA VAL A 73 -9.73 -2.08 8.39
C VAL A 73 -9.23 -2.67 7.07
N ALA A 74 -8.02 -2.32 6.65
CA ALA A 74 -7.42 -2.88 5.43
C ALA A 74 -7.26 -4.41 5.52
N GLY A 75 -6.80 -4.92 6.66
CA GLY A 75 -6.69 -6.36 6.91
C GLY A 75 -8.05 -7.06 6.90
N ALA A 76 -9.07 -6.46 7.49
CA ALA A 76 -10.43 -6.99 7.46
C ALA A 76 -11.01 -7.02 6.05
N LEU A 77 -10.83 -5.95 5.26
CA LEU A 77 -11.27 -5.91 3.86
C LEU A 77 -10.53 -6.95 3.01
N PHE A 78 -9.24 -7.10 3.22
CA PHE A 78 -8.42 -8.10 2.52
C PHE A 78 -8.91 -9.52 2.83
N ALA A 79 -9.16 -9.83 4.10
CA ALA A 79 -9.67 -11.13 4.52
C ALA A 79 -11.06 -11.41 3.94
N PHE A 80 -11.98 -10.45 4.01
CA PHE A 80 -13.36 -10.61 3.54
C PHE A 80 -13.49 -10.65 2.03
N CYS A 81 -12.84 -9.72 1.32
CA CYS A 81 -13.06 -9.53 -0.11
C CYS A 81 -12.14 -10.40 -0.97
N TYR A 82 -10.92 -10.65 -0.52
CA TYR A 82 -9.92 -11.36 -1.31
C TYR A 82 -9.78 -12.83 -0.92
N LEU A 83 -9.61 -13.11 0.36
CA LEU A 83 -9.32 -14.47 0.83
C LEU A 83 -10.57 -15.34 0.94
N LYS A 84 -11.74 -14.77 1.30
CA LYS A 84 -12.98 -15.48 1.61
C LYS A 84 -12.88 -16.60 2.66
N SER A 85 -11.67 -16.93 3.09
CA SER A 85 -11.32 -17.85 4.16
C SER A 85 -10.12 -17.29 4.92
N LEU A 86 -10.16 -17.41 6.26
CA LEU A 86 -9.06 -16.96 7.12
C LEU A 86 -8.05 -18.09 7.25
N GLU A 87 -7.16 -18.20 6.28
CA GLU A 87 -6.00 -19.08 6.39
C GLU A 87 -4.78 -18.26 6.86
N PRO A 88 -4.10 -18.67 7.97
CA PRO A 88 -2.91 -17.95 8.46
C PRO A 88 -1.77 -17.87 7.42
N VAL A 89 -1.70 -18.85 6.52
CA VAL A 89 -0.69 -18.93 5.45
C VAL A 89 -0.80 -17.75 4.46
N ALA A 90 -1.97 -17.14 4.33
CA ALA A 90 -2.16 -16.00 3.44
C ALA A 90 -1.49 -14.70 3.96
N PHE A 91 -1.18 -14.65 5.28
CA PHE A 91 -0.46 -13.53 5.91
C PHE A 91 1.03 -13.85 6.05
N ASP A 92 1.63 -14.31 4.96
CA ASP A 92 3.04 -14.66 4.89
C ASP A 92 3.93 -13.39 4.86
N ILE A 93 5.17 -13.59 5.24
CA ILE A 93 6.24 -12.57 5.21
C ILE A 93 6.38 -11.93 3.83
N LYS A 94 6.11 -12.69 2.76
CA LYS A 94 6.09 -12.20 1.37
C LYS A 94 5.08 -11.07 1.16
N LEU A 95 3.90 -11.16 1.77
CA LEU A 95 2.88 -10.11 1.71
C LEU A 95 3.36 -8.84 2.40
N SER A 96 4.03 -8.96 3.55
CA SER A 96 4.60 -7.83 4.27
C SER A 96 5.65 -7.09 3.46
N PHE A 97 6.55 -7.81 2.81
CA PHE A 97 7.51 -7.20 1.88
C PHE A 97 6.84 -6.52 0.68
N LYS A 98 5.81 -7.15 0.13
CA LYS A 98 5.05 -6.56 -0.99
C LYS A 98 4.39 -5.24 -0.61
N ILE A 99 3.81 -5.14 0.58
CA ILE A 99 3.24 -3.91 1.11
C ILE A 99 4.33 -2.86 1.37
N LEU A 100 5.48 -3.26 1.91
CA LEU A 100 6.62 -2.38 2.11
C LEU A 100 7.09 -1.77 0.78
N PHE A 101 7.18 -2.58 -0.28
CA PHE A 101 7.52 -2.10 -1.62
C PHE A 101 6.49 -1.12 -2.17
N MET A 102 5.19 -1.39 -1.96
CA MET A 102 4.14 -0.44 -2.34
C MET A 102 4.34 0.93 -1.70
N CYS A 103 4.71 0.96 -0.41
CA CYS A 103 4.95 2.20 0.31
C CYS A 103 6.19 2.94 -0.18
N ILE A 104 7.29 2.22 -0.43
CA ILE A 104 8.55 2.83 -0.89
C ILE A 104 8.41 3.37 -2.30
N LEU A 105 7.87 2.59 -3.23
CA LEU A 105 7.65 3.00 -4.62
C LEU A 105 6.64 4.14 -4.73
N GLY A 106 5.58 4.11 -3.92
CA GLY A 106 4.58 5.17 -3.88
C GLY A 106 5.08 6.50 -3.34
N GLY A 107 6.14 6.47 -2.52
CA GLY A 107 6.67 7.64 -1.82
C GLY A 107 6.03 7.86 -0.45
N LEU A 108 6.91 7.97 0.56
CA LEU A 108 6.56 8.08 1.98
C LEU A 108 6.05 9.49 2.34
N GLY A 109 4.99 9.96 1.80
CA GLY A 109 4.48 11.28 2.18
C GLY A 109 3.25 11.74 1.44
N THR A 110 2.86 11.02 0.40
CA THR A 110 1.69 11.40 -0.39
C THR A 110 0.67 10.27 -0.49
N ILE A 111 -0.60 10.61 -0.28
CA ILE A 111 -1.70 9.65 -0.39
C ILE A 111 -1.85 9.18 -1.85
N ASN A 112 -1.64 10.08 -2.80
CA ASN A 112 -1.69 9.74 -4.23
C ASN A 112 -0.58 8.77 -4.62
N GLY A 113 0.62 8.92 -4.06
CA GLY A 113 1.74 8.00 -4.25
C GLY A 113 1.41 6.57 -3.83
N ALA A 114 0.71 6.38 -2.72
CA ALA A 114 0.29 5.06 -2.26
C ALA A 114 -0.59 4.33 -3.28
N PHE A 115 -1.49 5.03 -3.96
CA PHE A 115 -2.31 4.45 -5.04
C PHE A 115 -1.49 4.08 -6.26
N ILE A 116 -0.53 4.93 -6.65
CA ILE A 116 0.36 4.67 -7.79
C ILE A 116 1.25 3.47 -7.49
N GLY A 117 1.84 3.40 -6.29
CA GLY A 117 2.66 2.28 -5.84
C GLY A 117 1.87 0.96 -5.81
N ALA A 118 0.64 0.99 -5.30
CA ALA A 118 -0.24 -0.17 -5.29
C ALA A 118 -0.60 -0.62 -6.71
N ALA A 119 -0.98 0.31 -7.59
CA ALA A 119 -1.29 0.01 -8.98
C ALA A 119 -0.09 -0.59 -9.72
N PHE A 120 1.10 -0.03 -9.52
CA PHE A 120 2.32 -0.54 -10.12
C PHE A 120 2.60 -1.99 -9.71
N ILE A 121 2.57 -2.28 -8.41
CA ILE A 121 2.86 -3.62 -7.87
C ILE A 121 1.80 -4.65 -8.28
N LEU A 122 0.55 -4.25 -8.45
CA LEU A 122 -0.50 -5.16 -8.92
C LEU A 122 -0.43 -5.41 -10.43
N LEU A 123 -0.06 -4.40 -11.23
CA LEU A 123 0.06 -4.55 -12.69
C LEU A 123 1.34 -5.27 -13.12
N PHE A 124 2.41 -5.14 -12.34
CA PHE A 124 3.71 -5.69 -12.69
C PHE A 124 3.73 -7.21 -12.90
N PRO A 125 3.16 -8.07 -12.01
CA PRO A 125 3.06 -9.51 -12.24
C PRO A 125 2.23 -9.85 -13.47
N VAL A 126 1.19 -9.08 -13.74
CA VAL A 126 0.34 -9.27 -14.93
C VAL A 126 1.13 -9.00 -16.20
N LEU A 127 1.94 -7.93 -16.21
CA LEU A 127 2.85 -7.61 -17.32
C LEU A 127 3.92 -8.68 -17.51
N LEU A 128 4.55 -9.15 -16.43
CA LEU A 128 5.54 -10.22 -16.51
C LEU A 128 4.95 -11.53 -17.06
N ASN A 129 3.74 -11.90 -16.62
CA ASN A 129 3.04 -13.07 -17.15
C ASN A 129 2.68 -12.90 -18.63
N ALA A 130 2.22 -11.72 -19.04
CA ALA A 130 1.91 -11.43 -20.44
C ALA A 130 3.15 -11.50 -21.35
N ILE A 131 4.27 -10.96 -20.89
CA ILE A 131 5.55 -11.00 -21.61
C ILE A 131 6.11 -12.43 -21.61
N GLY A 132 6.08 -13.12 -20.48
CA GLY A 132 6.56 -14.49 -20.33
C GLY A 132 5.83 -15.46 -21.25
N ASN A 133 4.51 -15.35 -21.34
CA ASN A 133 3.72 -16.19 -22.24
C ASN A 133 4.00 -15.92 -23.74
N ASN A 134 4.26 -14.65 -24.10
CA ASN A 134 4.54 -14.28 -25.49
C ASN A 134 5.98 -14.63 -25.92
N VAL A 135 6.96 -14.54 -25.01
CA VAL A 135 8.39 -14.72 -25.34
C VAL A 135 8.81 -16.19 -25.20
N PHE A 136 8.27 -16.89 -24.22
CA PHE A 136 8.70 -18.26 -23.90
C PHE A 136 7.69 -19.37 -24.23
N HIS A 137 6.63 -19.08 -24.99
CA HIS A 137 5.63 -20.06 -25.47
C HIS A 137 5.10 -21.02 -24.37
N GLY A 138 4.90 -20.53 -23.14
CA GLY A 138 4.29 -21.34 -22.07
C GLY A 138 5.21 -22.40 -21.42
N ALA A 139 6.52 -22.35 -21.63
CA ALA A 139 7.48 -23.33 -21.10
C ALA A 139 8.01 -22.97 -19.70
N ILE A 140 7.55 -21.89 -19.08
CA ILE A 140 8.03 -21.46 -17.76
C ILE A 140 7.02 -21.84 -16.69
N ASP A 141 7.47 -22.63 -15.70
CA ASP A 141 6.70 -22.97 -14.51
C ASP A 141 6.37 -21.71 -13.69
N ALA A 142 5.15 -21.66 -13.15
CA ALA A 142 4.67 -20.54 -12.31
C ALA A 142 5.61 -20.24 -11.12
N THR A 143 6.35 -21.23 -10.66
CA THR A 143 7.36 -21.10 -9.59
C THR A 143 8.54 -20.24 -10.03
N ILE A 144 8.99 -20.37 -11.27
CA ILE A 144 10.09 -19.58 -11.82
C ILE A 144 9.67 -18.13 -11.98
N ILE A 145 8.44 -17.89 -12.45
CA ILE A 145 7.87 -16.53 -12.59
C ILE A 145 7.81 -15.83 -11.24
N SER A 146 7.37 -16.52 -10.18
CA SER A 146 7.31 -15.93 -8.83
C SER A 146 8.69 -15.62 -8.25
N SER A 147 9.70 -16.43 -8.58
CA SER A 147 11.08 -16.19 -8.16
C SER A 147 11.69 -14.99 -8.90
N ILE A 148 11.45 -14.87 -10.19
CA ILE A 148 11.87 -13.71 -11.00
C ILE A 148 11.19 -12.44 -10.49
N GLU A 149 9.90 -12.50 -10.19
CA GLU A 149 9.16 -11.37 -9.59
C GLU A 149 9.84 -10.87 -8.32
N GLN A 150 10.23 -11.76 -7.40
CA GLN A 150 10.93 -11.37 -6.17
C GLN A 150 12.30 -10.73 -6.41
N VAL A 151 13.09 -11.28 -7.32
CA VAL A 151 14.42 -10.75 -7.66
C VAL A 151 14.30 -9.38 -8.31
N VAL A 152 13.37 -9.22 -9.24
CA VAL A 152 13.13 -7.93 -9.92
C VAL A 152 12.63 -6.88 -8.93
N PHE A 153 11.70 -7.21 -8.03
CA PHE A 153 11.26 -6.28 -7.00
C PHE A 153 12.39 -5.89 -6.06
N GLY A 154 13.23 -6.83 -5.63
CA GLY A 154 14.40 -6.53 -4.80
C GLY A 154 15.39 -5.61 -5.51
N GLY A 155 15.70 -5.88 -6.79
CA GLY A 155 16.58 -5.05 -7.60
C GLY A 155 15.99 -3.64 -7.84
N LEU A 156 14.71 -3.56 -8.14
CA LEU A 156 14.00 -2.30 -8.34
C LEU A 156 14.01 -1.44 -7.06
N MET A 157 13.85 -2.07 -5.90
CA MET A 157 13.94 -1.38 -4.60
C MET A 157 15.32 -0.76 -4.39
N ILE A 158 16.39 -1.52 -4.65
CA ILE A 158 17.76 -1.02 -4.51
C ILE A 158 18.00 0.17 -5.44
N ILE A 159 17.56 0.08 -6.68
CA ILE A 159 17.66 1.15 -7.67
C ILE A 159 16.90 2.40 -7.19
N PHE A 160 15.66 2.23 -6.72
CA PHE A 160 14.87 3.37 -6.23
C PHE A 160 15.48 4.02 -4.99
N MET A 161 16.00 3.24 -4.04
CA MET A 161 16.68 3.80 -2.86
C MET A 161 17.95 4.59 -3.22
N ILE A 162 18.64 4.20 -4.30
CA ILE A 162 19.86 4.91 -4.75
C ILE A 162 19.50 6.19 -5.51
N TYR A 163 18.52 6.12 -6.41
CA TYR A 163 18.20 7.24 -7.31
C TYR A 163 17.24 8.26 -6.71
N GLU A 164 16.29 7.84 -5.89
CA GLU A 164 15.24 8.73 -5.38
C GLU A 164 14.80 8.34 -3.96
N PRO A 165 15.53 8.80 -2.92
CA PRO A 165 15.21 8.47 -1.53
C PRO A 165 13.86 9.03 -1.06
N LEU A 166 13.21 9.91 -1.83
CA LEU A 166 11.91 10.52 -1.51
C LEU A 166 10.71 9.90 -2.25
N GLY A 167 10.95 8.89 -3.12
CA GLY A 167 9.91 8.19 -3.88
C GLY A 167 9.36 8.97 -5.09
N MET A 168 8.53 8.31 -5.91
CA MET A 168 7.95 8.90 -7.14
C MET A 168 7.04 10.12 -6.90
N ALA A 169 6.69 10.41 -5.67
CA ALA A 169 5.84 11.56 -5.34
C ALA A 169 6.46 12.92 -5.70
N LYS A 170 7.80 13.01 -5.76
CA LYS A 170 8.52 14.24 -6.11
C LYS A 170 8.50 14.56 -7.61
N LEU A 171 8.18 13.59 -8.46
CA LEU A 171 8.04 13.81 -9.90
C LEU A 171 6.75 14.54 -10.27
N TRP A 172 5.85 14.73 -9.33
CA TRP A 172 4.53 15.34 -9.57
C TRP A 172 4.35 16.75 -8.96
N ASP A 173 5.33 17.23 -8.18
CA ASP A 173 5.42 18.62 -7.72
C ASP A 173 6.35 19.44 -8.66
#